data_fdee2446c3beeeae20fd888b46b84c48
#
_entry.id   fdee2446c3beeeae20fd888b46b84c48
#
_cell.length_a   1.000
_cell.length_b   1.000
_cell.length_c   1.000
_cell.angle_alpha   90.00
_cell.angle_beta   90.00
_cell.angle_gamma   90.00
#
_symmetry.space_group_name_H-M   'P 1'
#
loop_
_entity.id
_entity.type
_entity.pdbx_description
1 polymer ?
#
loop_
_entity_poly.entity_id
_entity_poly.type
_entity_poly.pdbx_seq_one_letter_code
_entity_poly.pdbx_strand_id
1 'polypeptide(L)'
;MASIQKNYLHQFELKYGSNPHQKPAAIYSLDGDKLPFSVLNGQPGYINLLDAINAWQLVAELDEALELPAATSFKHVSPAGAAVHVPLDETLREIYGCQNQELTPLATAYIRARGADPLSSFGDFIALSRKVDVQTADIIRKMVSDGIIAPGYDEDALKLLKEKKDGKYIILKADPEFKSPALEFREVAGVVFSQQRNTIKINNDSLLTEVVTKNTTLTDSARRDLVLASITLKYTQSNSVAYAL
;
A
#
# COMPACT_ATOMS: atom_id res chain seq x y z
N MET A 1 -7.27 -5.96 -39.69
CA MET A 1 -7.71 -5.85 -38.29
C MET A 1 -6.49 -5.62 -37.42
N ALA A 2 -6.55 -4.68 -36.52
CA ALA A 2 -5.44 -4.49 -35.53
C ALA A 2 -5.49 -5.66 -34.53
N SER A 3 -4.32 -6.23 -34.19
CA SER A 3 -4.19 -7.27 -33.18
C SER A 3 -3.16 -6.84 -32.15
N ILE A 4 -3.34 -7.27 -30.89
CA ILE A 4 -2.38 -7.06 -29.81
C ILE A 4 -1.91 -8.43 -29.34
N GLN A 5 -0.59 -8.61 -29.28
CA GLN A 5 0.03 -9.80 -28.72
C GLN A 5 0.77 -9.43 -27.43
N LYS A 6 0.67 -10.27 -26.41
CA LYS A 6 1.39 -10.14 -25.14
C LYS A 6 2.01 -11.47 -24.77
N ASN A 7 3.24 -11.40 -24.26
CA ASN A 7 3.96 -12.55 -23.77
C ASN A 7 4.01 -12.49 -22.23
N TYR A 8 3.59 -13.58 -21.59
CA TYR A 8 3.64 -13.72 -20.16
C TYR A 8 4.68 -14.76 -19.79
N LEU A 9 5.70 -14.37 -19.03
CA LEU A 9 6.73 -15.27 -18.55
C LEU A 9 6.42 -15.72 -17.13
N HIS A 10 6.35 -17.05 -16.96
CA HIS A 10 6.11 -17.68 -15.66
C HIS A 10 7.21 -17.28 -14.65
N GLN A 11 6.81 -16.87 -13.45
CA GLN A 11 7.69 -16.49 -12.36
C GLN A 11 7.67 -17.53 -11.23
N PHE A 12 6.50 -17.81 -10.68
CA PHE A 12 6.36 -18.82 -9.63
C PHE A 12 4.90 -19.28 -9.46
N GLU A 13 4.74 -20.47 -8.90
CA GLU A 13 3.45 -21.07 -8.57
C GLU A 13 2.87 -20.49 -7.29
N LEU A 14 1.54 -20.35 -7.26
CA LEU A 14 0.77 -20.03 -6.07
C LEU A 14 0.07 -21.29 -5.55
N LYS A 15 -0.16 -21.36 -4.24
CA LYS A 15 -0.89 -22.47 -3.63
C LYS A 15 -2.30 -22.64 -4.20
N TYR A 16 -2.97 -21.51 -4.50
CA TYR A 16 -4.29 -21.40 -5.16
C TYR A 16 -4.53 -19.93 -5.57
N GLY A 17 -5.55 -19.68 -6.37
CA GLY A 17 -5.98 -18.33 -6.77
C GLY A 17 -6.71 -17.58 -5.67
N SER A 18 -7.82 -16.90 -5.99
CA SER A 18 -8.61 -16.18 -4.99
C SER A 18 -9.26 -17.11 -3.96
N ASN A 19 -9.59 -18.34 -4.37
CA ASN A 19 -10.20 -19.36 -3.49
C ASN A 19 -9.41 -20.69 -3.55
N PRO A 20 -9.44 -21.50 -2.49
CA PRO A 20 -8.64 -22.72 -2.37
C PRO A 20 -8.83 -23.76 -3.50
N HIS A 21 -9.98 -23.78 -4.15
CA HIS A 21 -10.27 -24.71 -5.25
C HIS A 21 -9.82 -24.19 -6.62
N GLN A 22 -9.42 -22.93 -6.72
CA GLN A 22 -8.95 -22.33 -7.99
C GLN A 22 -7.47 -22.69 -8.23
N LYS A 23 -7.27 -23.83 -8.86
CA LYS A 23 -5.96 -24.36 -9.23
C LYS A 23 -5.96 -24.84 -10.68
N PRO A 24 -4.82 -24.72 -11.39
CA PRO A 24 -3.55 -24.13 -10.97
C PRO A 24 -3.64 -22.62 -10.80
N ALA A 25 -2.66 -22.02 -10.07
CA ALA A 25 -2.51 -20.58 -9.94
C ALA A 25 -1.03 -20.21 -9.94
N ALA A 26 -0.65 -19.18 -10.67
CA ALA A 26 0.74 -18.77 -10.82
C ALA A 26 0.84 -17.26 -11.07
N ILE A 27 2.05 -16.74 -10.90
CA ILE A 27 2.40 -15.36 -11.23
C ILE A 27 3.27 -15.34 -12.48
N TYR A 28 2.96 -14.39 -13.33
CA TYR A 28 3.68 -14.15 -14.59
C TYR A 28 4.12 -12.69 -14.65
N SER A 29 5.27 -12.42 -15.25
CA SER A 29 5.65 -11.07 -15.69
C SER A 29 5.26 -10.85 -17.14
N LEU A 30 5.02 -9.58 -17.51
CA LEU A 30 4.70 -9.19 -18.88
C LEU A 30 6.00 -8.98 -19.67
N ASP A 31 6.08 -9.57 -20.86
CA ASP A 31 7.16 -9.39 -21.85
C ASP A 31 8.61 -9.57 -21.31
N GLY A 32 8.79 -10.37 -20.27
CA GLY A 32 10.09 -10.62 -19.66
C GLY A 32 10.53 -9.59 -18.64
N ASP A 33 9.71 -8.59 -18.36
CA ASP A 33 9.96 -7.61 -17.32
C ASP A 33 10.08 -8.27 -15.94
N LYS A 34 10.86 -7.62 -15.08
CA LYS A 34 10.95 -8.02 -13.68
C LYS A 34 9.62 -7.80 -12.98
N LEU A 35 9.37 -8.52 -11.91
CA LEU A 35 8.29 -8.20 -10.99
C LEU A 35 8.59 -6.88 -10.25
N PRO A 36 7.55 -6.10 -9.88
CA PRO A 36 7.73 -4.87 -9.10
C PRO A 36 8.15 -5.13 -7.64
N PHE A 37 8.43 -6.35 -7.29
CA PHE A 37 8.84 -6.77 -5.95
C PHE A 37 9.70 -8.03 -5.98
N SER A 38 10.38 -8.29 -4.86
CA SER A 38 10.99 -9.58 -4.54
C SER A 38 10.47 -10.11 -3.21
N VAL A 39 10.38 -11.45 -3.06
CA VAL A 39 9.96 -12.11 -1.84
C VAL A 39 11.18 -12.33 -0.94
N LEU A 40 11.21 -11.70 0.24
CA LEU A 40 12.28 -11.85 1.22
C LEU A 40 11.98 -12.95 2.26
N ASN A 41 10.70 -13.22 2.51
CA ASN A 41 10.25 -14.25 3.43
C ASN A 41 8.79 -14.65 3.16
N GLY A 42 8.42 -15.86 3.57
CA GLY A 42 7.06 -16.38 3.47
C GLY A 42 6.66 -16.80 2.05
N GLN A 43 5.41 -17.20 1.91
CA GLN A 43 4.80 -17.59 0.63
C GLN A 43 3.54 -16.74 0.40
N PRO A 44 3.59 -15.69 -0.42
CA PRO A 44 2.44 -14.85 -0.68
C PRO A 44 1.36 -15.62 -1.47
N GLY A 45 0.10 -15.43 -1.08
CA GLY A 45 -1.05 -15.89 -1.84
C GLY A 45 -1.50 -14.88 -2.89
N TYR A 46 -2.48 -15.27 -3.70
CA TYR A 46 -3.02 -14.46 -4.79
C TYR A 46 -3.52 -13.08 -4.30
N ILE A 47 -4.36 -13.08 -3.27
CA ILE A 47 -4.91 -11.82 -2.69
C ILE A 47 -3.80 -11.02 -1.99
N ASN A 48 -2.87 -11.68 -1.28
CA ASN A 48 -1.75 -10.98 -0.64
C ASN A 48 -0.93 -10.15 -1.65
N LEU A 49 -0.70 -10.68 -2.85
CA LEU A 49 0.04 -9.97 -3.89
C LEU A 49 -0.77 -8.82 -4.49
N LEU A 50 -2.08 -8.98 -4.67
CA LEU A 50 -2.95 -7.88 -5.09
C LEU A 50 -2.96 -6.76 -4.06
N ASP A 51 -3.10 -7.10 -2.77
CA ASP A 51 -3.02 -6.13 -1.68
C ASP A 51 -1.66 -5.42 -1.69
N ALA A 52 -0.56 -6.17 -1.72
CA ALA A 52 0.80 -5.64 -1.68
C ALA A 52 1.09 -4.65 -2.81
N ILE A 53 0.76 -5.04 -4.05
CA ILE A 53 1.08 -4.22 -5.23
C ILE A 53 0.26 -2.93 -5.25
N ASN A 54 -1.03 -2.99 -4.89
CA ASN A 54 -1.87 -1.80 -4.81
C ASN A 54 -1.48 -0.90 -3.63
N ALA A 55 -1.22 -1.50 -2.46
CA ALA A 55 -0.76 -0.78 -1.28
C ALA A 55 0.57 -0.06 -1.51
N TRP A 56 1.52 -0.70 -2.21
CA TRP A 56 2.80 -0.10 -2.56
C TRP A 56 2.62 1.14 -3.45
N GLN A 57 1.79 1.03 -4.49
CA GLN A 57 1.51 2.17 -5.37
C GLN A 57 0.92 3.35 -4.59
N LEU A 58 -0.01 3.09 -3.67
CA LEU A 58 -0.64 4.12 -2.84
C LEU A 58 0.40 4.85 -1.97
N VAL A 59 1.22 4.12 -1.22
CA VAL A 59 2.20 4.78 -0.31
C VAL A 59 3.32 5.48 -1.07
N ALA A 60 3.73 4.95 -2.23
CA ALA A 60 4.72 5.59 -3.08
C ALA A 60 4.19 6.93 -3.64
N GLU A 61 2.93 6.98 -4.09
CA GLU A 61 2.29 8.21 -4.56
C GLU A 61 2.07 9.22 -3.42
N LEU A 62 1.72 8.76 -2.22
CA LEU A 62 1.60 9.64 -1.04
C LEU A 62 2.94 10.27 -0.66
N ASP A 63 4.02 9.48 -0.61
CA ASP A 63 5.35 9.98 -0.28
C ASP A 63 5.85 10.96 -1.35
N GLU A 64 5.64 10.67 -2.64
CA GLU A 64 5.98 11.57 -3.74
C GLU A 64 5.20 12.90 -3.68
N ALA A 65 3.89 12.82 -3.37
CA ALA A 65 3.02 14.01 -3.39
C ALA A 65 3.19 14.93 -2.18
N LEU A 66 3.51 14.36 -1.02
CA LEU A 66 3.56 15.09 0.27
C LEU A 66 4.96 15.16 0.88
N GLU A 67 5.94 14.46 0.31
CA GLU A 67 7.33 14.35 0.79
C GLU A 67 7.44 13.86 2.25
N LEU A 68 6.44 13.11 2.70
CA LEU A 68 6.34 12.57 4.05
C LEU A 68 6.33 11.04 4.02
N PRO A 69 6.95 10.36 5.02
CA PRO A 69 6.79 8.92 5.19
C PRO A 69 5.32 8.54 5.22
N ALA A 70 4.94 7.57 4.40
CA ALA A 70 3.57 7.11 4.25
C ALA A 70 3.41 5.64 4.61
N ALA A 71 2.23 5.28 5.10
CA ALA A 71 1.84 3.93 5.42
C ALA A 71 0.38 3.68 5.01
N THR A 72 0.07 2.43 4.69
CA THR A 72 -1.32 1.99 4.50
C THR A 72 -1.51 0.58 5.04
N SER A 73 -2.74 0.32 5.49
CA SER A 73 -3.28 -0.99 5.83
C SER A 73 -4.23 -1.38 4.71
N PHE A 74 -3.95 -2.49 4.02
CA PHE A 74 -4.75 -2.97 2.89
C PHE A 74 -5.48 -4.25 3.23
N LYS A 75 -6.73 -4.35 2.84
CA LYS A 75 -7.57 -5.52 3.02
C LYS A 75 -8.52 -5.69 1.84
N HIS A 76 -8.56 -6.92 1.29
CA HIS A 76 -9.44 -7.23 0.15
C HIS A 76 -9.30 -6.27 -1.03
N VAL A 77 -8.04 -5.96 -1.38
CA VAL A 77 -7.65 -5.08 -2.48
C VAL A 77 -8.17 -3.63 -2.32
N SER A 78 -8.32 -3.18 -1.08
CA SER A 78 -8.73 -1.81 -0.75
C SER A 78 -8.01 -1.30 0.49
N PRO A 79 -7.72 0.01 0.61
CA PRO A 79 -7.16 0.58 1.82
C PRO A 79 -8.21 0.58 2.95
N ALA A 80 -7.90 -0.05 4.07
CA ALA A 80 -8.64 0.08 5.32
C ALA A 80 -8.28 1.40 6.02
N GLY A 81 -7.05 1.87 5.82
CA GLY A 81 -6.57 3.16 6.27
C GLY A 81 -5.25 3.52 5.61
N ALA A 82 -5.01 4.80 5.44
CA ALA A 82 -3.75 5.36 4.93
C ALA A 82 -3.38 6.61 5.71
N ALA A 83 -2.10 6.85 5.91
CA ALA A 83 -1.61 8.03 6.61
C ALA A 83 -0.18 8.39 6.17
N VAL A 84 0.14 9.66 6.37
CA VAL A 84 1.52 10.15 6.32
C VAL A 84 1.99 10.53 7.73
N HIS A 85 3.30 10.74 7.88
CA HIS A 85 3.84 11.22 9.14
C HIS A 85 3.28 12.59 9.50
N VAL A 86 2.49 12.63 10.57
CA VAL A 86 2.08 13.83 11.29
C VAL A 86 2.24 13.51 12.77
N PRO A 87 2.89 14.37 13.57
CA PRO A 87 3.06 14.14 14.99
C PRO A 87 1.72 13.81 15.68
N LEU A 88 1.76 12.89 16.63
CA LEU A 88 0.59 12.55 17.45
C LEU A 88 0.46 13.58 18.57
N ASP A 89 -0.76 14.08 18.77
CA ASP A 89 -1.11 14.81 19.97
C ASP A 89 -1.24 13.87 21.20
N GLU A 90 -1.49 14.41 22.37
CA GLU A 90 -1.59 13.65 23.62
C GLU A 90 -2.75 12.65 23.56
N THR A 91 -3.88 13.04 22.99
CA THR A 91 -5.06 12.19 22.86
C THR A 91 -4.82 10.98 21.96
N LEU A 92 -4.20 11.21 20.81
CA LEU A 92 -3.83 10.12 19.89
C LEU A 92 -2.76 9.21 20.49
N ARG A 93 -1.80 9.77 21.24
CA ARG A 93 -0.80 8.97 21.96
C ARG A 93 -1.43 8.07 23.01
N GLU A 94 -2.47 8.55 23.70
CA GLU A 94 -3.23 7.76 24.65
C GLU A 94 -4.01 6.65 23.95
N ILE A 95 -4.77 6.98 22.90
CA ILE A 95 -5.58 6.03 22.14
C ILE A 95 -4.70 4.91 21.54
N TYR A 96 -3.51 5.24 21.05
CA TYR A 96 -2.59 4.27 20.46
C TYR A 96 -1.64 3.61 21.46
N GLY A 97 -1.73 3.96 22.75
CA GLY A 97 -0.92 3.35 23.82
C GLY A 97 0.58 3.66 23.72
N CYS A 98 0.95 4.84 23.20
CA CYS A 98 2.35 5.24 22.98
C CYS A 98 2.73 6.55 23.68
N GLN A 99 2.07 6.87 24.82
CA GLN A 99 2.26 8.15 25.56
C GLN A 99 3.72 8.42 25.93
N ASN A 100 4.48 7.39 26.28
CA ASN A 100 5.85 7.49 26.74
C ASN A 100 6.90 7.05 25.69
N GLN A 101 6.50 7.02 24.41
CA GLN A 101 7.39 6.60 23.33
C GLN A 101 7.64 7.75 22.35
N GLU A 102 8.89 7.99 22.05
CA GLU A 102 9.27 8.78 20.88
C GLU A 102 9.21 7.87 19.65
N LEU A 103 8.29 8.17 18.73
CA LEU A 103 8.08 7.35 17.52
C LEU A 103 8.88 7.91 16.36
N THR A 104 9.48 7.02 15.57
CA THR A 104 10.05 7.40 14.28
C THR A 104 8.94 7.91 13.34
N PRO A 105 9.27 8.74 12.35
CA PRO A 105 8.27 9.22 11.38
C PRO A 105 7.51 8.09 10.69
N LEU A 106 8.18 6.98 10.35
CA LEU A 106 7.55 5.84 9.69
C LEU A 106 6.63 5.06 10.65
N ALA A 107 7.05 4.86 11.90
CA ALA A 107 6.22 4.26 12.94
C ALA A 107 4.95 5.06 13.20
N THR A 108 5.06 6.40 13.23
CA THR A 108 3.91 7.30 13.38
C THR A 108 2.94 7.16 12.22
N ALA A 109 3.42 7.19 10.97
CA ALA A 109 2.57 6.98 9.79
C ALA A 109 1.84 5.63 9.85
N TYR A 110 2.55 4.55 10.23
CA TYR A 110 1.96 3.22 10.36
C TYR A 110 0.87 3.15 11.43
N ILE A 111 1.12 3.68 12.63
CA ILE A 111 0.13 3.68 13.71
C ILE A 111 -1.12 4.44 13.31
N ARG A 112 -0.98 5.60 12.67
CA ARG A 112 -2.11 6.39 12.15
C ARG A 112 -2.89 5.64 11.07
N ALA A 113 -2.20 5.05 10.11
CA ALA A 113 -2.84 4.32 9.01
C ALA A 113 -3.65 3.12 9.53
N ARG A 114 -3.06 2.32 10.41
CA ARG A 114 -3.74 1.16 10.99
C ARG A 114 -4.84 1.57 11.99
N GLY A 115 -4.60 2.64 12.73
CA GLY A 115 -5.53 3.18 13.72
C GLY A 115 -6.77 3.86 13.13
N ALA A 116 -6.76 4.18 11.83
CA ALA A 116 -7.92 4.75 11.15
C ALA A 116 -9.13 3.80 11.16
N ASP A 117 -8.91 2.50 10.97
CA ASP A 117 -9.91 1.44 11.17
C ASP A 117 -9.24 0.16 11.68
N PRO A 118 -9.09 0.00 13.00
CA PRO A 118 -8.42 -1.16 13.58
C PRO A 118 -9.11 -2.50 13.30
N LEU A 119 -10.45 -2.49 13.14
CA LEU A 119 -11.24 -3.70 12.90
C LEU A 119 -11.03 -4.19 11.46
N SER A 120 -11.14 -3.31 10.48
CA SER A 120 -10.88 -3.65 9.08
C SER A 120 -9.41 -3.98 8.81
N SER A 121 -8.49 -3.44 9.63
CA SER A 121 -7.05 -3.70 9.53
C SER A 121 -6.62 -5.03 10.18
N PHE A 122 -7.53 -5.81 10.76
CA PHE A 122 -7.17 -7.11 11.32
C PHE A 122 -6.79 -8.13 10.23
N GLY A 123 -5.54 -8.57 10.23
CA GLY A 123 -5.02 -9.47 9.20
C GLY A 123 -4.78 -8.78 7.85
N ASP A 124 -4.38 -7.52 7.88
CA ASP A 124 -4.07 -6.68 6.72
C ASP A 124 -2.75 -7.06 6.01
N PHE A 125 -2.56 -6.45 4.85
CA PHE A 125 -1.26 -6.32 4.19
C PHE A 125 -0.77 -4.88 4.34
N ILE A 126 0.42 -4.71 4.93
CA ILE A 126 0.98 -3.41 5.26
C ILE A 126 1.86 -2.94 4.10
N ALA A 127 1.74 -1.67 3.70
CA ALA A 127 2.76 -1.03 2.87
C ALA A 127 3.35 0.20 3.55
N LEU A 128 4.66 0.36 3.40
CA LEU A 128 5.44 1.49 3.93
C LEU A 128 6.27 2.09 2.80
N SER A 129 6.26 3.42 2.69
CA SER A 129 6.91 4.13 1.57
C SER A 129 8.43 4.19 1.68
N ARG A 130 8.98 4.02 2.89
CA ARG A 130 10.41 4.14 3.18
C ARG A 130 10.97 2.87 3.82
N LYS A 131 12.29 2.81 3.94
CA LYS A 131 13.00 1.70 4.57
C LYS A 131 12.53 1.49 6.00
N VAL A 132 12.17 0.27 6.35
CA VAL A 132 11.60 -0.10 7.65
C VAL A 132 12.68 -0.11 8.71
N ASP A 133 12.52 0.74 9.72
CA ASP A 133 13.38 0.79 10.91
C ASP A 133 12.95 -0.23 11.98
N VAL A 134 13.82 -0.45 12.96
CA VAL A 134 13.62 -1.43 14.04
C VAL A 134 12.39 -1.12 14.89
N GLN A 135 12.13 0.17 15.20
CA GLN A 135 10.97 0.55 16.00
C GLN A 135 9.65 0.26 15.28
N THR A 136 9.57 0.61 13.98
CA THR A 136 8.42 0.29 13.14
C THR A 136 8.19 -1.21 13.06
N ALA A 137 9.27 -2.01 12.89
CA ALA A 137 9.19 -3.47 12.86
C ALA A 137 8.70 -4.05 14.20
N ASP A 138 9.15 -3.53 15.35
CA ASP A 138 8.71 -4.01 16.66
C ASP A 138 7.22 -3.74 16.91
N ILE A 139 6.70 -2.61 16.44
CA ILE A 139 5.27 -2.30 16.50
C ILE A 139 4.49 -3.29 15.61
N ILE A 140 4.93 -3.47 14.36
CA ILE A 140 4.28 -4.39 13.41
C ILE A 140 4.30 -5.82 13.94
N ARG A 141 5.38 -6.26 14.58
CA ARG A 141 5.50 -7.60 15.15
C ARG A 141 4.38 -7.93 16.13
N LYS A 142 3.90 -6.95 16.88
CA LYS A 142 2.83 -7.08 17.90
C LYS A 142 1.42 -7.09 17.30
N MET A 143 1.26 -6.66 16.04
CA MET A 143 -0.04 -6.56 15.37
C MET A 143 -0.36 -7.83 14.56
N VAL A 144 -1.64 -8.13 14.40
CA VAL A 144 -2.09 -9.21 13.49
C VAL A 144 -2.13 -8.66 12.07
N SER A 145 -1.23 -9.13 11.21
CA SER A 145 -1.15 -8.78 9.78
C SER A 145 -0.70 -9.99 8.97
N ASP A 146 -1.00 -10.01 7.68
CA ASP A 146 -0.64 -11.12 6.79
C ASP A 146 0.75 -10.94 6.17
N GLY A 147 1.12 -9.72 5.86
CA GLY A 147 2.40 -9.42 5.26
C GLY A 147 2.72 -7.94 5.22
N ILE A 148 3.88 -7.63 4.68
CA ILE A 148 4.40 -6.28 4.53
C ILE A 148 5.15 -6.12 3.20
N ILE A 149 5.03 -4.94 2.60
CA ILE A 149 5.86 -4.50 1.48
C ILE A 149 6.48 -3.13 1.77
N ALA A 150 7.77 -2.98 1.49
CA ALA A 150 8.50 -1.74 1.64
C ALA A 150 9.72 -1.72 0.69
N PRO A 151 10.35 -0.57 0.39
CA PRO A 151 11.51 -0.50 -0.50
C PRO A 151 12.79 -1.10 0.11
N GLY A 152 12.80 -1.32 1.42
CA GLY A 152 13.90 -1.92 2.14
C GLY A 152 13.61 -2.10 3.63
N TYR A 153 14.53 -2.74 4.31
CA TYR A 153 14.45 -3.05 5.74
C TYR A 153 15.83 -2.89 6.37
N ASP A 154 15.91 -2.34 7.57
CA ASP A 154 17.11 -2.48 8.39
C ASP A 154 17.33 -3.96 8.73
N GLU A 155 18.58 -4.38 8.91
CA GLU A 155 18.90 -5.81 9.16
C GLU A 155 18.17 -6.37 10.37
N ASP A 156 18.18 -5.62 11.48
CA ASP A 156 17.49 -6.03 12.70
C ASP A 156 15.96 -5.96 12.55
N ALA A 157 15.42 -4.99 11.81
CA ALA A 157 14.01 -4.91 11.49
C ALA A 157 13.54 -6.14 10.68
N LEU A 158 14.32 -6.52 9.67
CA LEU A 158 14.05 -7.71 8.86
C LEU A 158 14.10 -8.98 9.70
N LYS A 159 15.06 -9.09 10.61
CA LYS A 159 15.18 -10.24 11.53
C LYS A 159 13.95 -10.35 12.43
N LEU A 160 13.53 -9.25 13.07
CA LEU A 160 12.33 -9.22 13.91
C LEU A 160 11.06 -9.64 13.14
N LEU A 161 10.89 -9.13 11.91
CA LEU A 161 9.73 -9.47 11.09
C LEU A 161 9.74 -10.92 10.62
N LYS A 162 10.91 -11.51 10.35
CA LYS A 162 11.03 -12.93 9.97
C LYS A 162 10.62 -13.91 11.07
N GLU A 163 10.73 -13.50 12.34
CA GLU A 163 10.28 -14.33 13.47
C GLU A 163 8.74 -14.39 13.61
N LYS A 164 8.03 -13.46 13.00
CA LYS A 164 6.57 -13.38 13.06
C LYS A 164 5.90 -14.56 12.35
N LYS A 165 4.74 -15.01 12.85
CA LYS A 165 3.98 -16.18 12.33
C LYS A 165 4.83 -17.45 12.20
N ASP A 166 5.65 -17.74 13.19
CA ASP A 166 6.55 -18.91 13.19
C ASP A 166 7.42 -18.97 11.92
N GLY A 167 7.96 -17.84 11.52
CA GLY A 167 8.83 -17.71 10.35
C GLY A 167 8.09 -17.63 9.00
N LYS A 168 6.77 -17.61 9.00
CA LYS A 168 5.94 -17.62 7.76
C LYS A 168 5.39 -16.25 7.36
N TYR A 169 5.75 -15.19 8.09
CA TYR A 169 5.28 -13.84 7.76
C TYR A 169 5.74 -13.42 6.36
N ILE A 170 4.81 -12.88 5.56
CA ILE A 170 5.12 -12.48 4.19
C ILE A 170 5.85 -11.15 4.21
N ILE A 171 7.08 -11.13 3.69
CA ILE A 171 7.89 -9.92 3.59
C ILE A 171 8.31 -9.74 2.14
N LEU A 172 7.85 -8.64 1.55
CA LEU A 172 8.16 -8.26 0.18
C LEU A 172 9.03 -7.01 0.15
N LYS A 173 10.00 -6.99 -0.76
CA LYS A 173 10.76 -5.78 -1.07
C LYS A 173 10.26 -5.22 -2.39
N ALA A 174 9.71 -4.01 -2.36
CA ALA A 174 9.30 -3.27 -3.55
C ALA A 174 10.53 -2.83 -4.38
N ASP A 175 10.35 -2.72 -5.67
CA ASP A 175 11.30 -2.06 -6.58
C ASP A 175 10.78 -0.65 -6.90
N PRO A 176 11.35 0.42 -6.29
CA PRO A 176 10.92 1.80 -6.55
C PRO A 176 11.17 2.26 -8.00
N GLU A 177 12.11 1.63 -8.69
CA GLU A 177 12.46 1.98 -10.07
C GLU A 177 11.56 1.26 -11.10
N PHE A 178 10.69 0.36 -10.66
CA PHE A 178 9.80 -0.37 -11.56
C PHE A 178 8.78 0.58 -12.20
N LYS A 179 8.76 0.58 -13.53
CA LYS A 179 7.80 1.38 -14.31
C LYS A 179 6.68 0.48 -14.80
N SER A 180 5.48 0.73 -14.27
CA SER A 180 4.29 0.03 -14.74
C SER A 180 4.00 0.33 -16.21
N PRO A 181 3.51 -0.65 -17.00
CA PRO A 181 3.09 -0.42 -18.38
C PRO A 181 2.05 0.70 -18.51
N ALA A 182 2.11 1.46 -19.61
CA ALA A 182 1.17 2.56 -19.86
C ALA A 182 -0.27 2.09 -20.07
N LEU A 183 -0.45 0.89 -20.65
CA LEU A 183 -1.75 0.26 -20.83
C LEU A 183 -1.94 -0.85 -19.80
N GLU A 184 -3.11 -0.88 -19.22
CA GLU A 184 -3.58 -1.99 -18.39
C GLU A 184 -4.69 -2.76 -19.07
N PHE A 185 -4.77 -4.04 -18.78
CA PHE A 185 -5.70 -4.98 -19.38
C PHE A 185 -6.41 -5.78 -18.29
N ARG A 186 -7.70 -5.98 -18.51
CA ARG A 186 -8.52 -6.83 -17.67
C ARG A 186 -9.27 -7.83 -18.53
N GLU A 187 -9.14 -9.09 -18.22
CA GLU A 187 -9.81 -10.17 -18.94
C GLU A 187 -10.99 -10.70 -18.11
N VAL A 188 -12.16 -10.73 -18.71
CA VAL A 188 -13.39 -11.22 -18.09
C VAL A 188 -14.18 -12.02 -19.14
N ALA A 189 -14.43 -13.29 -18.88
CA ALA A 189 -15.25 -14.17 -19.73
C ALA A 189 -14.85 -14.14 -21.21
N GLY A 190 -13.55 -14.08 -21.51
CA GLY A 190 -13.03 -14.04 -22.87
C GLY A 190 -13.07 -12.66 -23.55
N VAL A 191 -13.55 -11.63 -22.84
CA VAL A 191 -13.50 -10.24 -23.30
C VAL A 191 -12.32 -9.55 -22.64
N VAL A 192 -11.48 -8.88 -23.45
CA VAL A 192 -10.33 -8.12 -22.96
C VAL A 192 -10.64 -6.63 -22.99
N PHE A 193 -10.64 -6.03 -21.81
CA PHE A 193 -10.73 -4.58 -21.65
C PHE A 193 -9.33 -4.00 -21.60
N SER A 194 -9.08 -2.90 -22.32
CA SER A 194 -7.83 -2.18 -22.24
C SER A 194 -8.10 -0.70 -22.00
N GLN A 195 -7.26 -0.09 -21.17
CA GLN A 195 -7.31 1.35 -20.90
C GLN A 195 -5.92 1.87 -20.60
N GLN A 196 -5.74 3.18 -20.71
CA GLN A 196 -4.56 3.81 -20.15
C GLN A 196 -4.60 3.72 -18.62
N ARG A 197 -3.44 3.46 -18.03
CA ARG A 197 -3.27 3.53 -16.58
C ARG A 197 -3.61 4.94 -16.09
N ASN A 198 -4.24 5.03 -14.94
CA ASN A 198 -4.47 6.32 -14.29
C ASN A 198 -3.13 6.88 -13.79
N THR A 199 -2.53 7.77 -14.58
CA THR A 199 -1.24 8.44 -14.28
C THR A 199 -1.41 9.87 -13.79
N ILE A 200 -2.66 10.29 -13.51
CA ILE A 200 -2.91 11.64 -12.97
C ILE A 200 -2.18 11.79 -11.65
N LYS A 201 -1.30 12.78 -11.57
CA LYS A 201 -0.60 13.15 -10.33
C LYS A 201 -1.54 13.97 -9.47
N ILE A 202 -1.75 13.53 -8.24
CA ILE A 202 -2.56 14.23 -7.24
C ILE A 202 -1.60 14.86 -6.24
N ASN A 203 -1.51 16.19 -6.24
CA ASN A 203 -0.73 16.98 -5.31
C ASN A 203 -1.41 18.35 -5.10
N ASN A 204 -0.82 19.20 -4.29
CA ASN A 204 -1.38 20.54 -4.03
C ASN A 204 -1.59 21.36 -5.31
N ASP A 205 -0.64 21.29 -6.24
CA ASP A 205 -0.66 22.09 -7.47
C ASP A 205 -1.70 21.61 -8.48
N SER A 206 -1.99 20.30 -8.52
CA SER A 206 -2.95 19.73 -9.45
C SER A 206 -4.38 19.69 -8.91
N LEU A 207 -4.55 19.45 -7.60
CA LEU A 207 -5.87 19.26 -6.97
C LEU A 207 -6.48 20.56 -6.46
N LEU A 208 -5.66 21.48 -5.93
CA LEU A 208 -6.12 22.66 -5.20
C LEU A 208 -5.84 23.98 -5.94
N THR A 209 -5.94 23.95 -7.27
CA THR A 209 -5.75 25.12 -8.14
C THR A 209 -6.85 26.15 -7.95
N GLU A 210 -8.07 25.71 -7.65
CA GLU A 210 -9.24 26.58 -7.44
C GLU A 210 -10.09 26.03 -6.29
N VAL A 211 -10.38 26.89 -5.31
CA VAL A 211 -11.27 26.55 -4.19
C VAL A 211 -12.67 27.10 -4.49
N VAL A 212 -13.58 26.23 -4.90
CA VAL A 212 -14.93 26.57 -5.37
C VAL A 212 -15.97 26.66 -4.26
N THR A 213 -15.61 26.38 -3.01
CA THR A 213 -16.49 26.44 -1.85
C THR A 213 -16.60 27.89 -1.32
N LYS A 214 -17.67 28.19 -0.53
CA LYS A 214 -17.87 29.51 0.10
C LYS A 214 -16.69 29.91 0.99
N ASN A 215 -16.15 28.97 1.77
CA ASN A 215 -14.91 29.17 2.51
C ASN A 215 -13.75 28.80 1.58
N THR A 216 -12.99 29.80 1.17
CA THR A 216 -11.83 29.63 0.29
C THR A 216 -10.50 29.49 1.05
N THR A 217 -10.52 29.60 2.38
CA THR A 217 -9.33 29.47 3.20
C THR A 217 -9.06 27.99 3.51
N LEU A 218 -7.96 27.49 2.97
CA LEU A 218 -7.45 26.13 3.27
C LEU A 218 -6.16 26.27 4.08
N THR A 219 -6.14 25.66 5.26
CA THR A 219 -4.90 25.48 6.04
C THR A 219 -3.98 24.46 5.37
N ASP A 220 -2.69 24.46 5.70
CA ASP A 220 -1.74 23.46 5.18
C ASP A 220 -2.15 22.04 5.59
N SER A 221 -2.69 21.86 6.81
CA SER A 221 -3.25 20.57 7.22
C SER A 221 -4.41 20.13 6.32
N ALA A 222 -5.39 21.02 6.09
CA ALA A 222 -6.52 20.69 5.21
C ALA A 222 -6.09 20.36 3.77
N ARG A 223 -5.08 21.06 3.25
CA ARG A 223 -4.50 20.76 1.92
C ARG A 223 -3.87 19.36 1.89
N ARG A 224 -3.03 19.06 2.87
CA ARG A 224 -2.43 17.72 3.02
C ARG A 224 -3.49 16.64 3.11
N ASP A 225 -4.52 16.84 3.94
CA ASP A 225 -5.57 15.86 4.19
C ASP A 225 -6.44 15.62 2.96
N LEU A 226 -6.71 16.66 2.16
CA LEU A 226 -7.40 16.52 0.87
C LEU A 226 -6.57 15.74 -0.16
N VAL A 227 -5.27 15.98 -0.25
CA VAL A 227 -4.36 15.21 -1.12
C VAL A 227 -4.33 13.76 -0.68
N LEU A 228 -4.16 13.50 0.62
CA LEU A 228 -4.14 12.14 1.18
C LEU A 228 -5.46 11.40 0.88
N ALA A 229 -6.61 12.02 1.13
CA ALA A 229 -7.92 11.42 0.85
C ALA A 229 -8.10 11.13 -0.64
N SER A 230 -7.70 12.05 -1.52
CA SER A 230 -7.84 11.91 -2.97
C SER A 230 -6.94 10.79 -3.53
N ILE A 231 -5.69 10.69 -3.08
CA ILE A 231 -4.79 9.58 -3.45
C ILE A 231 -5.35 8.26 -2.91
N THR A 232 -5.82 8.22 -1.66
CA THR A 232 -6.42 7.02 -1.09
C THR A 232 -7.61 6.54 -1.92
N LEU A 233 -8.50 7.44 -2.34
CA LEU A 233 -9.65 7.12 -3.19
C LEU A 233 -9.25 6.60 -4.57
N LYS A 234 -8.14 7.05 -5.15
CA LYS A 234 -7.62 6.55 -6.43
C LYS A 234 -7.35 5.04 -6.41
N TYR A 235 -7.05 4.47 -5.25
CA TYR A 235 -6.76 3.05 -5.04
C TYR A 235 -7.93 2.26 -4.43
N THR A 236 -9.14 2.81 -4.44
CA THR A 236 -10.36 2.14 -4.01
C THR A 236 -11.24 1.75 -5.19
N GLN A 237 -12.20 0.87 -4.96
CA GLN A 237 -13.25 0.56 -5.92
C GLN A 237 -14.31 1.67 -5.91
N SER A 238 -14.77 2.10 -7.09
CA SER A 238 -15.92 3.02 -7.20
C SER A 238 -17.23 2.33 -6.75
N ASN A 239 -18.12 2.99 -6.03
CA ASN A 239 -18.00 4.34 -5.53
C ASN A 239 -17.52 4.29 -4.08
N SER A 240 -16.57 5.12 -3.71
CA SER A 240 -16.01 5.16 -2.36
C SER A 240 -15.94 6.60 -1.82
N VAL A 241 -15.86 6.72 -0.51
CA VAL A 241 -15.68 7.98 0.21
C VAL A 241 -14.51 7.81 1.17
N ALA A 242 -13.68 8.84 1.30
CA ALA A 242 -12.61 8.91 2.29
C ALA A 242 -12.78 10.16 3.16
N TYR A 243 -12.43 10.02 4.44
CA TYR A 243 -12.27 11.11 5.38
C TYR A 243 -10.81 11.13 5.83
N ALA A 244 -10.24 12.34 5.95
CA ALA A 244 -8.89 12.54 6.46
C ALA A 244 -8.87 13.64 7.52
N LEU A 245 -7.99 13.48 8.52
CA LEU A 245 -7.78 14.41 9.63
C LEU A 245 -6.31 14.38 10.07
#